data_bc0f23086af2a03dfc86f80497fdb80b
#
_entry.id   bc0f23086af2a03dfc86f80497fdb80b
#
_cell.length_a   1.000
_cell.length_b   1.000
_cell.length_c   1.000
_cell.angle_alpha   90.00
_cell.angle_beta   90.00
_cell.angle_gamma   90.00
#
_symmetry.space_group_name_H-M   'P 1'
#
loop_
_entity.id
_entity.type
_entity.pdbx_description
1 polymer ?
#
loop_
_entity_poly.entity_id
_entity_poly.type
_entity_poly.pdbx_seq_one_letter_code
_entity_poly.pdbx_strand_id
1 'polypeptide(L)'
;GFTYRYDAPLDMRMDDRNELKASDIVNDYSESELFHIIRDYGEDRFAKNIAKHIVEYRNKKRIETTFELVDIIKASIPMKIQVTGGHPAKRTFQAIRIELNKELRLS
;
A
#
# COMPACT_ATOMS: atom_id res chain seq x y z
N GLY A 1 1.85 14.84 6.31
CA GLY A 1 0.87 13.98 5.76
C GLY A 1 1.27 13.37 4.42
N PHE A 2 0.44 12.58 3.92
CA PHE A 2 0.66 11.91 2.66
C PHE A 2 -0.63 11.85 1.87
N THR A 3 -0.50 11.60 0.56
CA THR A 3 -1.66 11.43 -0.30
C THR A 3 -1.30 10.51 -1.46
N TYR A 4 -2.30 9.83 -2.01
CA TYR A 4 -2.15 9.07 -3.24
C TYR A 4 -2.51 9.91 -4.47
N ARG A 5 -2.81 11.19 -4.30
CA ARG A 5 -3.21 12.10 -5.38
C ARG A 5 -2.03 12.76 -6.08
N TYR A 6 -0.87 12.80 -5.45
CA TYR A 6 0.33 13.40 -6.00
C TYR A 6 1.47 12.40 -5.96
N ASP A 7 2.31 12.42 -6.99
CA ASP A 7 3.46 11.54 -7.00
C ASP A 7 4.55 12.08 -6.08
N ALA A 8 5.15 11.17 -5.31
CA ALA A 8 6.16 11.50 -4.32
C ALA A 8 6.89 10.24 -3.91
N PRO A 9 8.05 10.36 -3.26
CA PRO A 9 8.69 9.18 -2.67
C PRO A 9 7.72 8.50 -1.70
N LEU A 10 7.71 7.18 -1.70
CA LEU A 10 6.74 6.39 -0.94
C LEU A 10 7.18 6.25 0.52
N ASP A 11 6.98 7.30 1.29
CA ASP A 11 7.39 7.39 2.69
C ASP A 11 6.21 7.22 3.65
N MET A 12 5.26 8.13 3.62
CA MET A 12 4.03 8.14 4.42
C MET A 12 4.25 8.22 5.94
N ARG A 13 5.46 8.47 6.41
CA ARG A 13 5.70 8.60 7.84
C ARG A 13 5.11 9.93 8.34
N MET A 14 4.45 9.87 9.50
CA MET A 14 3.95 11.08 10.17
C MET A 14 4.99 11.62 11.14
N ASP A 15 6.00 10.82 11.47
CA ASP A 15 7.04 11.16 12.40
C ASP A 15 8.35 10.57 11.86
N ASP A 16 9.37 11.39 11.67
CA ASP A 16 10.64 10.94 11.12
C ASP A 16 11.46 10.09 12.09
N ARG A 17 11.01 9.95 13.34
CA ARG A 17 11.59 8.96 14.27
C ARG A 17 11.20 7.54 13.90
N ASN A 18 10.14 7.37 13.13
CA ASN A 18 9.74 6.05 12.66
C ASN A 18 10.71 5.61 11.56
N GLU A 19 11.39 4.49 11.78
CA GLU A 19 12.33 3.96 10.80
C GLU A 19 11.61 3.28 9.63
N LEU A 20 10.41 2.77 9.86
CA LEU A 20 9.64 2.07 8.84
C LEU A 20 8.92 3.07 7.94
N LYS A 21 9.09 2.91 6.63
CA LYS A 21 8.41 3.71 5.62
C LYS A 21 7.45 2.85 4.82
N ALA A 22 6.54 3.49 4.10
CA ALA A 22 5.63 2.76 3.21
C ALA A 22 6.40 1.93 2.17
N SER A 23 7.51 2.47 1.66
CA SER A 23 8.34 1.72 0.70
C SER A 23 8.89 0.43 1.30
N ASP A 24 9.21 0.42 2.59
CA ASP A 24 9.69 -0.79 3.25
C ASP A 24 8.58 -1.84 3.34
N ILE A 25 7.37 -1.41 3.62
CA ILE A 25 6.24 -2.33 3.70
C ILE A 25 6.01 -3.02 2.35
N VAL A 26 5.89 -2.24 1.28
CA VAL A 26 5.56 -2.82 -0.03
C VAL A 26 6.71 -3.61 -0.64
N ASN A 27 7.95 -3.30 -0.28
CA ASN A 27 9.11 -4.00 -0.85
C ASN A 27 9.59 -5.17 0.01
N ASP A 28 9.37 -5.13 1.33
CA ASP A 28 9.99 -6.10 2.24
C ASP A 28 9.00 -7.06 2.91
N TYR A 29 7.73 -6.67 3.08
CA TYR A 29 6.75 -7.56 3.69
C TYR A 29 6.47 -8.75 2.78
N SER A 30 6.19 -9.90 3.38
CA SER A 30 5.79 -11.09 2.61
C SER A 30 4.42 -10.86 1.96
N GLU A 31 4.11 -11.66 0.96
CA GLU A 31 2.80 -11.59 0.32
C GLU A 31 1.69 -11.83 1.33
N SER A 32 1.89 -12.78 2.24
CA SER A 32 0.92 -13.07 3.30
C SER A 32 0.71 -11.89 4.23
N GLU A 33 1.79 -11.24 4.64
CA GLU A 33 1.72 -10.06 5.50
C GLU A 33 1.00 -8.91 4.81
N LEU A 34 1.32 -8.67 3.53
CA LEU A 34 0.63 -7.65 2.74
C LEU A 34 -0.86 -7.96 2.63
N PHE A 35 -1.20 -9.21 2.33
CA PHE A 35 -2.59 -9.64 2.26
C PHE A 35 -3.33 -9.33 3.56
N HIS A 36 -2.73 -9.70 4.70
CA HIS A 36 -3.38 -9.52 6.00
C HIS A 36 -3.61 -8.04 6.33
N ILE A 37 -2.62 -7.16 6.10
CA ILE A 37 -2.84 -5.75 6.43
C ILE A 37 -3.84 -5.09 5.49
N ILE A 38 -3.80 -5.42 4.21
CA ILE A 38 -4.73 -4.84 3.24
C ILE A 38 -6.16 -5.32 3.50
N ARG A 39 -6.33 -6.58 3.87
CA ARG A 39 -7.63 -7.13 4.20
C ARG A 39 -8.15 -6.57 5.54
N ASP A 40 -7.33 -6.65 6.58
CA ASP A 40 -7.79 -6.37 7.94
C ASP A 40 -7.83 -4.87 8.25
N TYR A 41 -6.82 -4.12 7.84
CA TYR A 41 -6.76 -2.68 8.09
C TYR A 41 -7.36 -1.86 6.96
N GLY A 42 -7.21 -2.33 5.73
CA GLY A 42 -7.77 -1.65 4.56
C GLY A 42 -9.21 -2.03 4.26
N GLU A 43 -9.64 -3.18 4.76
CA GLU A 43 -10.96 -3.74 4.47
C GLU A 43 -11.21 -3.85 2.97
N ASP A 44 -10.16 -4.21 2.22
CA ASP A 44 -10.23 -4.28 0.77
C ASP A 44 -10.49 -5.72 0.33
N ARG A 45 -11.59 -5.93 -0.38
CA ARG A 45 -11.94 -7.28 -0.85
C ARG A 45 -10.97 -7.83 -1.90
N PHE A 46 -10.17 -6.94 -2.52
CA PHE A 46 -9.17 -7.35 -3.50
C PHE A 46 -7.78 -7.51 -2.88
N ALA A 47 -7.71 -7.61 -1.56
CA ALA A 47 -6.44 -7.68 -0.83
C ALA A 47 -5.51 -8.77 -1.36
N LYS A 48 -6.05 -9.94 -1.68
CA LYS A 48 -5.25 -11.06 -2.18
C LYS A 48 -4.59 -10.71 -3.50
N ASN A 49 -5.36 -10.13 -4.42
CA ASN A 49 -4.86 -9.79 -5.75
C ASN A 49 -3.87 -8.62 -5.68
N ILE A 50 -4.15 -7.65 -4.81
CA ILE A 50 -3.25 -6.50 -4.61
C ILE A 50 -1.91 -6.98 -4.06
N ALA A 51 -1.92 -7.82 -3.03
CA ALA A 51 -0.69 -8.36 -2.44
C ALA A 51 0.13 -9.13 -3.48
N LYS A 52 -0.54 -9.95 -4.29
CA LYS A 52 0.12 -10.71 -5.35
C LYS A 52 0.81 -9.78 -6.36
N HIS A 53 0.11 -8.76 -6.83
CA HIS A 53 0.66 -7.84 -7.82
C HIS A 53 1.81 -7.00 -7.26
N ILE A 54 1.73 -6.60 -6.00
CA ILE A 54 2.83 -5.88 -5.35
C ILE A 54 4.09 -6.74 -5.36
N VAL A 55 3.98 -8.01 -4.97
CA VAL A 55 5.12 -8.93 -4.92
C VAL A 55 5.68 -9.17 -6.32
N GLU A 56 4.80 -9.37 -7.31
CA GLU A 56 5.25 -9.59 -8.69
C GLU A 56 6.00 -8.37 -9.23
N TYR A 57 5.49 -7.17 -8.98
CA TYR A 57 6.12 -5.95 -9.46
C TYR A 57 7.48 -5.73 -8.80
N ARG A 58 7.56 -5.85 -7.46
CA ARG A 58 8.81 -5.58 -6.74
C ARG A 58 9.92 -6.57 -7.08
N ASN A 59 9.55 -7.77 -7.55
CA ASN A 59 10.53 -8.76 -8.00
C ASN A 59 11.26 -8.30 -9.26
N LYS A 60 10.66 -7.40 -10.02
CA LYS A 60 11.26 -6.85 -11.24
C LYS A 60 11.93 -5.51 -10.96
N LYS A 61 11.33 -4.68 -10.12
CA LYS A 61 11.80 -3.33 -9.83
C LYS A 61 11.26 -2.90 -8.47
N ARG A 62 12.13 -2.31 -7.64
CA ARG A 62 11.72 -1.77 -6.35
C ARG A 62 10.62 -0.72 -6.54
N ILE A 63 9.61 -0.74 -5.69
CA ILE A 63 8.53 0.23 -5.70
C ILE A 63 9.01 1.46 -4.94
N GLU A 64 9.13 2.61 -5.61
CA GLU A 64 9.75 3.79 -5.02
C GLU A 64 8.81 4.98 -4.83
N THR A 65 7.77 5.07 -5.66
CA THR A 65 6.91 6.26 -5.64
C THR A 65 5.46 5.91 -5.40
N THR A 66 4.71 6.94 -4.97
CA THR A 66 3.27 6.84 -4.75
C THR A 66 2.54 6.32 -6.00
N PHE A 67 2.83 6.92 -7.17
CA PHE A 67 2.11 6.54 -8.39
C PHE A 67 2.45 5.15 -8.88
N GLU A 68 3.66 4.66 -8.63
CA GLU A 68 3.97 3.27 -8.94
C GLU A 68 3.06 2.32 -8.16
N LEU A 69 2.89 2.59 -6.86
CA LEU A 69 1.99 1.76 -6.05
C LEU A 69 0.54 1.92 -6.49
N VAL A 70 0.11 3.14 -6.79
CA VAL A 70 -1.26 3.38 -7.27
C VAL A 70 -1.53 2.58 -8.55
N ASP A 71 -0.58 2.56 -9.49
CA ASP A 71 -0.74 1.83 -10.73
C ASP A 71 -0.83 0.32 -10.51
N ILE A 72 -0.04 -0.21 -9.58
CA ILE A 72 -0.10 -1.63 -9.21
C ILE A 72 -1.49 -1.97 -8.66
N ILE A 73 -2.01 -1.11 -7.79
CA ILE A 73 -3.33 -1.32 -7.17
C ILE A 73 -4.42 -1.27 -8.23
N LYS A 74 -4.36 -0.30 -9.14
CA LYS A 74 -5.34 -0.19 -10.22
C LYS A 74 -5.35 -1.44 -11.10
N ALA A 75 -4.18 -1.99 -11.38
CA ALA A 75 -4.08 -3.22 -12.18
C ALA A 75 -4.66 -4.43 -11.45
N SER A 76 -4.85 -4.33 -10.13
CA SER A 76 -5.33 -5.43 -9.30
C SER A 76 -6.85 -5.45 -9.12
N ILE A 77 -7.53 -4.37 -9.52
CA ILE A 77 -8.96 -4.17 -9.27
C ILE A 77 -9.69 -4.05 -10.59
N PRO A 78 -10.81 -4.79 -10.79
CA PRO A 78 -11.56 -4.70 -12.05
C PRO A 78 -11.98 -3.26 -12.36
N MET A 79 -11.85 -2.88 -13.63
CA MET A 79 -12.12 -1.51 -14.06
C MET A 79 -13.52 -1.03 -13.68
N LYS A 80 -14.54 -1.88 -13.83
CA LYS A 80 -15.92 -1.48 -13.52
C LYS A 80 -16.11 -1.16 -12.03
N ILE A 81 -15.31 -1.78 -11.17
CA ILE A 81 -15.35 -1.50 -9.73
C ILE A 81 -14.70 -0.13 -9.46
N GLN A 82 -13.64 0.20 -10.20
CA GLN A 82 -12.96 1.49 -10.03
C GLN A 82 -13.87 2.66 -10.40
N VAL A 83 -14.79 2.44 -11.33
CA VAL A 83 -15.70 3.50 -11.77
C VAL A 83 -16.76 3.82 -10.71
N THR A 84 -17.20 2.81 -9.96
CA THR A 84 -18.34 2.96 -9.03
C THR A 84 -17.93 3.15 -7.57
N GLY A 85 -16.70 2.78 -7.24
CA GLY A 85 -16.22 2.87 -5.86
C GLY A 85 -15.30 4.02 -5.65
N GLY A 86 -14.95 4.63 -4.71
CA GLY A 86 -13.97 5.70 -4.53
C GLY A 86 -12.63 5.38 -5.18
N HIS A 87 -11.61 6.13 -4.85
CA HIS A 87 -10.29 5.91 -5.44
C HIS A 87 -9.79 4.51 -5.09
N PRO A 88 -9.35 3.73 -6.08
CA PRO A 88 -8.99 2.31 -5.86
C PRO A 88 -7.82 2.10 -4.89
N ALA A 89 -6.97 3.09 -4.71
CA ALA A 89 -5.83 2.99 -3.79
C ALA A 89 -6.17 3.36 -2.35
N LYS A 90 -7.34 3.94 -2.10
CA LYS A 90 -7.69 4.48 -0.78
C LYS A 90 -7.51 3.46 0.35
N ARG A 91 -8.04 2.26 0.16
CA ARG A 91 -8.03 1.23 1.21
C ARG A 91 -6.63 0.67 1.46
N THR A 92 -5.85 0.48 0.41
CA THR A 92 -4.47 0.01 0.56
C THR A 92 -3.62 1.05 1.29
N PHE A 93 -3.75 2.33 0.93
CA PHE A 93 -3.00 3.39 1.62
C PHE A 93 -3.43 3.52 3.08
N GLN A 94 -4.73 3.33 3.36
CA GLN A 94 -5.22 3.29 4.75
C GLN A 94 -4.56 2.16 5.52
N ALA A 95 -4.45 0.97 4.90
CA ALA A 95 -3.81 -0.18 5.55
C ALA A 95 -2.36 0.10 5.90
N ILE A 96 -1.63 0.70 4.96
CA ILE A 96 -0.22 1.04 5.17
C ILE A 96 -0.08 2.07 6.30
N ARG A 97 -0.96 3.08 6.32
CA ARG A 97 -0.93 4.10 7.36
C ARG A 97 -1.16 3.49 8.74
N ILE A 98 -2.14 2.59 8.85
CA ILE A 98 -2.43 1.94 10.12
C ILE A 98 -1.25 1.09 10.58
N GLU A 99 -0.63 0.37 9.65
CA GLU A 99 0.54 -0.45 9.97
C GLU A 99 1.71 0.42 10.44
N LEU A 100 1.97 1.54 9.78
CA LEU A 100 3.03 2.46 10.19
C LEU A 100 2.78 3.03 11.58
N ASN A 101 1.55 3.41 11.89
CA ASN A 101 1.19 3.94 13.21
C ASN A 101 1.32 2.88 14.28
N LYS A 102 0.95 1.65 13.98
CA LYS A 102 1.06 0.54 14.91
C LYS A 102 2.53 0.26 15.25
N GLU A 103 3.39 0.21 14.24
CA GLU A 103 4.81 -0.06 14.44
C GLU A 103 5.48 1.07 15.25
N LEU A 104 5.10 2.32 15.00
CA LEU A 104 5.63 3.44 15.76
C LEU A 104 5.28 3.32 17.26
N ARG A 105 4.04 2.90 17.57
CA ARG A 105 3.61 2.75 18.96
C ARG A 105 4.29 1.58 19.67
N LEU A 106 4.74 0.57 18.92
CA LEU A 106 5.41 -0.59 19.49
C LEU A 106 6.91 -0.36 19.68
N SER A 107 7.45 0.70 19.09
CA SER A 107 8.88 1.02 19.19
C SER A 107 9.21 1.76 20.53
#